data_eb71e14a615f7a56683af319d21ccfb3
#
_entry.id   eb71e14a615f7a56683af319d21ccfb3
#
_cell.length_a   1.000
_cell.length_b   1.000
_cell.length_c   1.000
_cell.angle_alpha   90.00
_cell.angle_beta   90.00
_cell.angle_gamma   90.00
#
_symmetry.space_group_name_H-M   'P 1'
#
loop_
_entity.id
_entity.type
_entity.pdbx_description
1 polymer ?
#
loop_
_entity_poly.entity_id
_entity_poly.type
_entity_poly.pdbx_seq_one_letter_code
_entity_poly.pdbx_strand_id
1 'polypeptide(L)'
;MDTNTNRKKRIAGIDQDELLDPSLLADPDSCFCEFQGVQIHHKIYEFQAPNSLHKNHTLSQLPLILLHGFGASVFSWNRVMKPLAELTGSKVLAFDRPAFGLTSRLNFSSHSSSATENRRPLNPYSMAFSVLATLYFIDFLVAEKAILVGYVHVSSLFFFFFVVNCINFGWSSLR
;
A
#
# COMPACT_ATOMS: atom_id res chain seq x y z
N MET A 1 2.70 -49.97 -4.58
CA MET A 1 3.90 -49.16 -4.24
C MET A 1 3.68 -47.78 -4.80
N ASP A 2 3.01 -46.94 -4.01
CA ASP A 2 2.71 -45.55 -4.39
C ASP A 2 3.89 -44.68 -3.95
N THR A 3 4.73 -44.31 -4.89
CA THR A 3 5.75 -43.31 -4.69
C THR A 3 5.13 -41.93 -4.86
N ASN A 4 4.42 -41.48 -3.85
CA ASN A 4 3.97 -40.10 -3.75
C ASN A 4 5.24 -39.21 -3.49
N THR A 5 5.96 -38.90 -4.56
CA THR A 5 7.04 -37.91 -4.51
C THR A 5 6.40 -36.55 -4.34
N ASN A 6 6.34 -36.10 -3.09
CA ASN A 6 6.01 -34.73 -2.70
C ASN A 6 7.04 -33.79 -3.38
N ARG A 7 6.74 -33.41 -4.62
CA ARG A 7 7.58 -32.54 -5.44
C ARG A 7 7.47 -31.15 -4.84
N LYS A 8 8.38 -30.81 -3.90
CA LYS A 8 8.49 -29.48 -3.34
C LYS A 8 8.40 -28.44 -4.45
N LYS A 9 7.42 -27.54 -4.32
CA LYS A 9 7.13 -26.54 -5.34
C LYS A 9 8.21 -25.46 -5.30
N ARG A 10 9.16 -25.50 -6.23
CA ARG A 10 10.18 -24.46 -6.39
C ARG A 10 9.72 -23.40 -7.38
N ILE A 11 9.86 -22.12 -7.00
CA ILE A 11 9.65 -20.98 -7.89
C ILE A 11 10.99 -20.25 -8.00
N ALA A 12 11.47 -20.05 -9.23
CA ALA A 12 12.79 -19.47 -9.51
C ALA A 12 13.95 -20.14 -8.76
N GLY A 13 13.87 -21.47 -8.54
CA GLY A 13 14.90 -22.24 -7.84
C GLY A 13 14.82 -22.21 -6.31
N ILE A 14 13.93 -21.39 -5.73
CA ILE A 14 13.75 -21.25 -4.28
C ILE A 14 12.62 -22.19 -3.83
N ASP A 15 12.87 -22.97 -2.76
CA ASP A 15 11.85 -23.79 -2.12
C ASP A 15 10.85 -22.88 -1.41
N GLN A 16 9.55 -23.11 -1.63
CA GLN A 16 8.52 -22.26 -1.02
C GLN A 16 8.50 -22.38 0.52
N ASP A 17 8.97 -23.50 1.06
CA ASP A 17 9.07 -23.73 2.51
C ASP A 17 10.23 -22.94 3.14
N GLU A 18 11.15 -22.40 2.34
CA GLU A 18 12.27 -21.57 2.77
C GLU A 18 11.95 -20.07 2.76
N LEU A 19 10.75 -19.68 2.27
CA LEU A 19 10.33 -18.29 2.28
C LEU A 19 9.99 -17.86 3.70
N LEU A 20 10.61 -16.78 4.14
CA LEU A 20 10.28 -16.15 5.41
C LEU A 20 8.91 -15.50 5.33
N ASP A 21 8.17 -15.54 6.45
CA ASP A 21 6.96 -14.74 6.60
C ASP A 21 7.32 -13.25 6.40
N PRO A 22 6.62 -12.52 5.53
CA PRO A 22 6.85 -11.08 5.31
C PRO A 22 6.84 -10.26 6.60
N SER A 23 6.07 -10.66 7.60
CA SER A 23 6.01 -9.99 8.91
C SER A 23 7.35 -10.03 9.66
N LEU A 24 8.18 -11.06 9.43
CA LEU A 24 9.54 -11.17 10.02
C LEU A 24 10.54 -10.21 9.40
N LEU A 25 10.24 -9.68 8.21
CA LEU A 25 11.07 -8.72 7.49
C LEU A 25 10.58 -7.28 7.70
N ALA A 26 9.49 -7.10 8.43
CA ALA A 26 8.88 -5.81 8.65
C ALA A 26 9.68 -4.98 9.67
N ASP A 27 9.74 -3.66 9.45
CA ASP A 27 10.23 -2.73 10.46
C ASP A 27 9.22 -2.63 11.62
N PRO A 28 9.65 -2.16 12.81
CA PRO A 28 8.75 -2.02 13.96
C PRO A 28 7.54 -1.09 13.72
N ASP A 29 7.65 -0.17 12.78
CA ASP A 29 6.61 0.79 12.37
C ASP A 29 5.83 0.34 11.13
N SER A 30 6.07 -0.88 10.64
CA SER A 30 5.32 -1.48 9.56
C SER A 30 3.93 -1.90 10.02
N CYS A 31 2.93 -1.61 9.20
CA CYS A 31 1.54 -1.98 9.41
C CYS A 31 1.02 -2.80 8.24
N PHE A 32 0.02 -3.63 8.49
CA PHE A 32 -0.66 -4.42 7.46
C PHE A 32 -2.16 -4.21 7.55
N CYS A 33 -2.82 -4.06 6.41
CA CYS A 33 -4.27 -4.00 6.33
C CYS A 33 -4.76 -4.89 5.20
N GLU A 34 -5.98 -5.40 5.32
CA GLU A 34 -6.60 -6.18 4.26
C GLU A 34 -7.42 -5.28 3.35
N PHE A 35 -7.16 -5.38 2.04
CA PHE A 35 -7.97 -4.75 1.01
C PHE A 35 -8.24 -5.74 -0.12
N GLN A 36 -9.51 -6.10 -0.33
CA GLN A 36 -9.97 -7.07 -1.34
C GLN A 36 -9.21 -8.41 -1.31
N GLY A 37 -8.98 -8.95 -0.11
CA GLY A 37 -8.27 -10.21 0.10
C GLY A 37 -6.74 -10.11 -0.02
N VAL A 38 -6.19 -8.93 -0.21
CA VAL A 38 -4.74 -8.68 -0.24
C VAL A 38 -4.31 -8.06 1.08
N GLN A 39 -3.33 -8.64 1.76
CA GLN A 39 -2.66 -8.03 2.91
C GLN A 39 -1.67 -6.99 2.40
N ILE A 40 -2.01 -5.71 2.55
CA ILE A 40 -1.19 -4.60 2.07
C ILE A 40 -0.29 -4.10 3.19
N HIS A 41 1.01 -4.15 2.97
CA HIS A 41 2.01 -3.53 3.82
C HIS A 41 2.02 -2.02 3.62
N HIS A 42 2.01 -1.26 4.71
CA HIS A 42 2.08 0.20 4.67
C HIS A 42 2.76 0.75 5.91
N LYS A 43 3.16 2.02 5.84
CA LYS A 43 3.68 2.80 6.97
C LYS A 43 2.98 4.15 7.01
N ILE A 44 2.79 4.67 8.23
CA ILE A 44 2.20 5.98 8.46
C ILE A 44 3.08 6.74 9.45
N TYR A 45 3.34 8.00 9.11
CA TYR A 45 3.91 8.97 10.04
C TYR A 45 2.96 10.14 10.24
N GLU A 46 2.74 10.48 11.50
CA GLU A 46 1.94 11.63 11.90
C GLU A 46 2.79 12.56 12.75
N PHE A 47 2.86 13.83 12.35
CA PHE A 47 3.56 14.82 13.15
C PHE A 47 2.74 15.16 14.39
N GLN A 48 3.28 14.88 15.57
CA GLN A 48 2.74 15.30 16.85
C GLN A 48 3.43 16.61 17.23
N ALA A 49 2.72 17.74 17.05
CA ALA A 49 3.24 19.01 17.55
C ALA A 49 3.41 18.93 19.08
N PRO A 50 4.59 19.28 19.64
CA PRO A 50 4.71 19.44 21.09
C PRO A 50 3.68 20.48 21.56
N ASN A 51 3.04 20.21 22.70
CA ASN A 51 1.93 20.95 23.31
C ASN A 51 2.14 22.48 23.36
N SER A 52 2.14 23.17 22.26
CA SER A 52 2.18 24.61 22.16
C SER A 52 0.80 25.16 21.87
N LEU A 53 0.37 26.03 22.77
CA LEU A 53 -0.93 26.69 22.99
C LEU A 53 -1.47 27.56 21.84
N HIS A 54 -1.21 27.29 20.57
CA HIS A 54 -1.89 27.99 19.47
C HIS A 54 -2.27 27.03 18.35
N LYS A 55 -3.43 26.38 18.51
CA LYS A 55 -4.17 25.75 17.42
C LYS A 55 -4.81 26.82 16.53
N ASN A 56 -4.03 27.53 15.75
CA ASN A 56 -4.57 28.19 14.56
C ASN A 56 -4.59 27.18 13.42
N HIS A 57 -5.46 26.15 13.55
CA HIS A 57 -5.75 25.17 12.51
C HIS A 57 -6.70 25.76 11.48
N THR A 58 -6.20 26.59 10.58
CA THR A 58 -6.99 27.12 9.48
C THR A 58 -6.67 26.51 8.12
N LEU A 59 -5.74 25.57 8.05
CA LEU A 59 -5.54 24.76 6.85
C LEU A 59 -5.56 23.29 7.29
N SER A 60 -6.65 22.60 6.97
CA SER A 60 -6.66 21.14 6.99
C SER A 60 -5.48 20.66 6.14
N GLN A 61 -4.42 20.20 6.82
CA GLN A 61 -3.19 19.79 6.13
C GLN A 61 -3.51 18.49 5.38
N LEU A 62 -3.41 18.55 4.06
CA LEU A 62 -3.71 17.41 3.22
C LEU A 62 -2.70 16.29 3.50
N PRO A 63 -3.14 15.05 3.69
CA PRO A 63 -2.23 13.94 3.84
C PRO A 63 -1.44 13.71 2.55
N LEU A 64 -0.20 13.25 2.70
CA LEU A 64 0.66 12.84 1.61
C LEU A 64 0.62 11.33 1.48
N ILE A 65 0.36 10.82 0.27
CA ILE A 65 0.47 9.39 -0.04
C ILE A 65 1.63 9.19 -1.01
N LEU A 66 2.61 8.41 -0.58
CA LEU A 66 3.83 8.15 -1.33
C LEU A 66 3.68 6.84 -2.11
N LEU A 67 3.82 6.92 -3.43
CA LEU A 67 3.66 5.81 -4.35
C LEU A 67 5.03 5.39 -4.90
N HIS A 68 5.47 4.19 -4.57
CA HIS A 68 6.76 3.68 -5.05
C HIS A 68 6.72 3.32 -6.54
N GLY A 69 7.87 3.41 -7.20
CA GLY A 69 8.08 3.01 -8.58
C GLY A 69 8.21 1.48 -8.75
N PHE A 70 8.41 1.04 -9.99
CA PHE A 70 8.65 -0.37 -10.31
C PHE A 70 9.94 -0.86 -9.63
N GLY A 71 9.89 -2.06 -9.03
CA GLY A 71 11.02 -2.66 -8.32
C GLY A 71 11.35 -2.05 -6.97
N ALA A 72 10.62 -1.04 -6.53
CA ALA A 72 10.78 -0.38 -5.23
C ALA A 72 9.70 -0.86 -4.23
N SER A 73 9.72 -0.31 -3.03
CA SER A 73 8.78 -0.62 -1.95
C SER A 73 8.65 0.58 -1.00
N VAL A 74 7.80 0.44 0.03
CA VAL A 74 7.67 1.39 1.15
C VAL A 74 9.04 1.75 1.75
N PHE A 75 9.95 0.78 1.83
CA PHE A 75 11.29 1.00 2.39
C PHE A 75 12.12 2.06 1.64
N SER A 76 11.82 2.30 0.36
CA SER A 76 12.45 3.37 -0.41
C SER A 76 12.16 4.77 0.15
N TRP A 77 11.07 4.90 0.91
CA TRP A 77 10.61 6.15 1.51
C TRP A 77 11.03 6.34 2.97
N ASN A 78 11.63 5.32 3.62
CA ASN A 78 11.97 5.34 5.05
C ASN A 78 12.72 6.60 5.51
N ARG A 79 13.63 7.11 4.68
CA ARG A 79 14.45 8.28 5.03
C ARG A 79 13.72 9.61 4.90
N VAL A 80 12.60 9.66 4.16
CA VAL A 80 11.91 10.92 3.84
C VAL A 80 10.55 11.06 4.50
N MET A 81 9.90 9.95 4.90
CA MET A 81 8.55 10.00 5.47
C MET A 81 8.48 10.87 6.73
N LYS A 82 9.34 10.61 7.71
CA LYS A 82 9.38 11.36 8.96
C LYS A 82 9.72 12.84 8.73
N PRO A 83 10.80 13.20 8.02
CA PRO A 83 11.07 14.61 7.69
C PRO A 83 9.94 15.30 6.94
N LEU A 84 9.26 14.62 6.02
CA LEU A 84 8.10 15.19 5.32
C LEU A 84 6.94 15.48 6.28
N ALA A 85 6.63 14.54 7.19
CA ALA A 85 5.59 14.75 8.19
C ALA A 85 5.91 15.95 9.10
N GLU A 86 7.17 16.07 9.55
CA GLU A 86 7.65 17.17 10.39
C GLU A 86 7.60 18.53 9.67
N LEU A 87 8.05 18.58 8.40
CA LEU A 87 8.09 19.82 7.63
C LEU A 87 6.69 20.30 7.20
N THR A 88 5.81 19.37 6.86
CA THR A 88 4.47 19.73 6.36
C THR A 88 3.42 19.76 7.46
N GLY A 89 3.70 19.15 8.62
CA GLY A 89 2.72 18.91 9.67
C GLY A 89 1.58 17.99 9.26
N SER A 90 1.72 17.28 8.14
CA SER A 90 0.72 16.42 7.54
C SER A 90 0.98 14.95 7.88
N LYS A 91 -0.08 14.13 7.81
CA LYS A 91 0.11 12.67 7.80
C LYS A 91 0.78 12.24 6.50
N VAL A 92 1.78 11.38 6.60
CA VAL A 92 2.48 10.80 5.45
C VAL A 92 2.29 9.30 5.47
N LEU A 93 1.71 8.74 4.41
CA LEU A 93 1.47 7.31 4.25
C LEU A 93 2.21 6.81 3.00
N ALA A 94 2.82 5.65 3.10
CA ALA A 94 3.34 4.89 1.97
C ALA A 94 2.83 3.45 2.04
N PHE A 95 2.53 2.82 0.91
CA PHE A 95 2.09 1.43 0.86
C PHE A 95 2.72 0.68 -0.30
N ASP A 96 2.88 -0.65 -0.14
CA ASP A 96 3.38 -1.54 -1.18
C ASP A 96 2.24 -2.02 -2.06
N ARG A 97 2.38 -1.85 -3.38
CA ARG A 97 1.47 -2.48 -4.33
C ARG A 97 1.64 -4.02 -4.31
N PRO A 98 0.61 -4.80 -4.66
CA PRO A 98 0.73 -6.25 -4.79
C PRO A 98 1.93 -6.68 -5.63
N ALA A 99 2.61 -7.75 -5.24
CA ALA A 99 3.87 -8.26 -5.75
C ALA A 99 5.14 -7.42 -5.42
N PHE A 100 5.00 -6.32 -4.69
CA PHE A 100 6.13 -5.50 -4.25
C PHE A 100 6.24 -5.52 -2.72
N GLY A 101 7.44 -5.25 -2.21
CA GLY A 101 7.73 -5.17 -0.79
C GLY A 101 7.20 -6.36 0.00
N LEU A 102 6.50 -6.07 1.10
CA LEU A 102 5.92 -7.08 1.99
C LEU A 102 4.42 -7.32 1.76
N THR A 103 3.81 -6.67 0.77
CA THR A 103 2.41 -6.93 0.40
C THR A 103 2.25 -8.36 -0.14
N SER A 104 1.21 -9.05 0.32
CA SER A 104 0.96 -10.45 -0.03
C SER A 104 0.81 -10.67 -1.54
N ARG A 105 1.25 -11.86 -1.99
CA ARG A 105 1.12 -12.30 -3.37
C ARG A 105 -0.01 -13.31 -3.45
N LEU A 106 -1.05 -12.98 -4.20
CA LEU A 106 -2.17 -13.88 -4.42
C LEU A 106 -1.97 -14.68 -5.72
N ASN A 107 -2.21 -15.99 -5.66
CA ASN A 107 -2.36 -16.81 -6.85
C ASN A 107 -3.76 -16.57 -7.43
N PHE A 108 -3.86 -15.72 -8.44
CA PHE A 108 -5.12 -15.30 -9.05
C PHE A 108 -5.95 -16.48 -9.61
N SER A 109 -5.30 -17.59 -9.95
CA SER A 109 -5.95 -18.80 -10.46
C SER A 109 -6.79 -19.58 -9.43
N SER A 110 -6.56 -19.38 -8.13
CA SER A 110 -7.28 -20.12 -7.07
C SER A 110 -8.58 -19.45 -6.61
N HIS A 111 -8.78 -18.19 -6.94
CA HIS A 111 -9.97 -17.42 -6.50
C HIS A 111 -11.13 -17.41 -7.51
N SER A 112 -10.93 -17.98 -8.71
CA SER A 112 -11.97 -17.94 -9.76
C SER A 112 -13.07 -19.01 -9.64
N SER A 113 -12.94 -19.94 -8.70
CA SER A 113 -13.82 -21.13 -8.64
C SER A 113 -15.02 -21.02 -7.69
N SER A 114 -15.18 -19.95 -6.91
CA SER A 114 -16.27 -19.81 -5.93
C SER A 114 -17.07 -18.51 -5.99
N ALA A 115 -16.81 -17.64 -6.95
CA ALA A 115 -17.60 -16.41 -7.08
C ALA A 115 -18.83 -16.66 -7.96
N THR A 116 -20.01 -16.51 -7.38
CA THR A 116 -21.27 -16.28 -8.11
C THR A 116 -21.06 -15.20 -9.15
N GLU A 117 -21.58 -15.40 -10.37
CA GLU A 117 -21.28 -14.68 -11.63
C GLU A 117 -21.29 -13.14 -11.60
N ASN A 118 -21.68 -12.48 -10.51
CA ASN A 118 -21.92 -11.04 -10.51
C ASN A 118 -20.79 -10.16 -9.94
N ARG A 119 -19.71 -10.72 -9.36
CA ARG A 119 -18.56 -9.91 -8.90
C ARG A 119 -17.26 -10.70 -9.04
N ARG A 120 -16.64 -10.64 -10.19
CA ARG A 120 -15.27 -11.13 -10.33
C ARG A 120 -14.33 -10.24 -9.49
N PRO A 121 -13.52 -10.82 -8.59
CA PRO A 121 -12.55 -10.04 -7.84
C PRO A 121 -11.60 -9.33 -8.81
N LEU A 122 -11.27 -8.08 -8.48
CA LEU A 122 -10.36 -7.28 -9.29
C LEU A 122 -8.97 -7.92 -9.28
N ASN A 123 -8.33 -8.00 -10.45
CA ASN A 123 -6.96 -8.48 -10.53
C ASN A 123 -6.04 -7.61 -9.65
N PRO A 124 -5.43 -8.16 -8.58
CA PRO A 124 -4.59 -7.39 -7.67
C PRO A 124 -3.37 -6.74 -8.33
N TYR A 125 -2.93 -7.27 -9.46
CA TYR A 125 -1.79 -6.75 -10.21
C TYR A 125 -2.17 -5.71 -11.27
N SER A 126 -3.44 -5.35 -11.35
CA SER A 126 -3.93 -4.35 -12.30
C SER A 126 -3.67 -2.92 -11.81
N MET A 127 -3.60 -1.97 -12.75
CA MET A 127 -3.58 -0.55 -12.43
C MET A 127 -4.85 -0.13 -11.68
N ALA A 128 -6.01 -0.70 -12.04
CA ALA A 128 -7.28 -0.41 -11.39
C ALA A 128 -7.24 -0.78 -9.90
N PHE A 129 -6.64 -1.92 -9.52
CA PHE A 129 -6.45 -2.27 -8.12
C PHE A 129 -5.57 -1.23 -7.40
N SER A 130 -4.47 -0.79 -8.02
CA SER A 130 -3.57 0.22 -7.42
C SER A 130 -4.28 1.55 -7.19
N VAL A 131 -5.14 1.98 -8.13
CA VAL A 131 -5.96 3.19 -7.97
C VAL A 131 -6.95 3.03 -6.82
N LEU A 132 -7.68 1.91 -6.75
CA LEU A 132 -8.65 1.66 -5.68
C LEU A 132 -7.96 1.52 -4.32
N ALA A 133 -6.79 0.90 -4.24
CA ALA A 133 -6.01 0.85 -3.00
C ALA A 133 -5.57 2.26 -2.56
N THR A 134 -5.19 3.13 -3.50
CA THR A 134 -4.87 4.53 -3.19
C THR A 134 -6.08 5.27 -2.62
N LEU A 135 -7.26 5.12 -3.24
CA LEU A 135 -8.51 5.70 -2.75
C LEU A 135 -8.89 5.16 -1.37
N TYR A 136 -8.72 3.83 -1.16
CA TYR A 136 -8.93 3.21 0.15
C TYR A 136 -8.04 3.84 1.22
N PHE A 137 -6.77 4.12 0.94
CA PHE A 137 -5.88 4.77 1.91
C PHE A 137 -6.22 6.24 2.15
N ILE A 138 -6.78 6.97 1.18
CA ILE A 138 -7.28 8.32 1.42
C ILE A 138 -8.47 8.28 2.40
N ASP A 139 -9.41 7.35 2.17
CA ASP A 139 -10.55 7.12 3.07
C ASP A 139 -10.09 6.63 4.46
N PHE A 140 -9.12 5.73 4.51
CA PHE A 140 -8.50 5.23 5.74
C PHE A 140 -7.90 6.37 6.59
N LEU A 141 -7.34 7.40 5.95
CA LEU A 141 -6.83 8.61 6.61
C LEU A 141 -7.94 9.60 7.00
N VAL A 142 -9.20 9.28 6.72
CA VAL A 142 -10.37 10.14 6.95
C VAL A 142 -10.18 11.51 6.26
N ALA A 143 -9.71 11.47 5.01
CA ALA A 143 -9.41 12.66 4.23
C ALA A 143 -10.29 12.73 2.97
N GLU A 144 -10.77 13.93 2.65
CA GLU A 144 -11.50 14.19 1.39
C GLU A 144 -10.53 14.40 0.21
N LYS A 145 -9.32 14.80 0.49
CA LYS A 145 -8.28 15.14 -0.46
C LYS A 145 -6.93 14.66 0.03
N ALA A 146 -6.05 14.28 -0.88
CA ALA A 146 -4.68 13.93 -0.56
C ALA A 146 -3.72 14.43 -1.65
N ILE A 147 -2.47 14.63 -1.27
CA ILE A 147 -1.36 14.88 -2.19
C ILE A 147 -0.73 13.54 -2.50
N LEU A 148 -0.73 13.14 -3.77
CA LEU A 148 -0.02 11.95 -4.22
C LEU A 148 1.39 12.33 -4.69
N VAL A 149 2.37 11.63 -4.17
CA VAL A 149 3.79 11.79 -4.54
C VAL A 149 4.26 10.48 -5.13
N GLY A 150 4.57 10.46 -6.41
CA GLY A 150 5.02 9.27 -7.12
C GLY A 150 6.44 9.42 -7.64
N TYR A 151 7.18 8.31 -7.62
CA TYR A 151 8.49 8.19 -8.25
C TYR A 151 8.39 7.25 -9.45
N VAL A 152 8.72 7.76 -10.65
CA VAL A 152 8.84 6.95 -11.86
C VAL A 152 10.31 6.95 -12.28
N HIS A 153 10.90 5.77 -12.31
CA HIS A 153 12.29 5.62 -12.78
C HIS A 153 12.31 5.59 -14.31
N VAL A 154 12.41 6.77 -14.91
CA VAL A 154 12.81 6.92 -16.30
C VAL A 154 13.98 7.89 -16.28
N SER A 155 15.19 7.40 -16.46
CA SER A 155 16.50 8.06 -16.66
C SER A 155 16.70 9.54 -16.24
N SER A 156 15.70 10.16 -15.61
CA SER A 156 15.69 11.49 -15.01
C SER A 156 14.73 11.49 -13.84
N LEU A 157 15.11 12.13 -12.74
CA LEU A 157 14.33 12.27 -11.51
C LEU A 157 13.07 13.12 -11.79
N PHE A 158 11.95 12.49 -12.12
CA PHE A 158 10.66 13.16 -12.18
C PHE A 158 9.84 12.79 -10.95
N PHE A 159 9.60 13.77 -10.08
CA PHE A 159 8.58 13.69 -9.05
C PHE A 159 7.27 14.24 -9.61
N PHE A 160 6.22 13.44 -9.56
CA PHE A 160 4.88 13.90 -9.90
C PHE A 160 4.11 14.19 -8.61
N PHE A 161 3.62 15.42 -8.49
CA PHE A 161 2.72 15.82 -7.42
C PHE A 161 1.32 15.97 -8.00
N PHE A 162 0.37 15.20 -7.48
CA PHE A 162 -1.03 15.33 -7.85
C PHE A 162 -1.88 15.55 -6.60
N VAL A 163 -2.75 16.55 -6.63
CA VAL A 163 -3.81 16.71 -5.65
C VAL A 163 -5.02 15.97 -6.17
N VAL A 164 -5.43 14.91 -5.47
CA VAL A 164 -6.61 14.12 -5.82
C VAL A 164 -7.74 14.50 -4.88
N ASN A 165 -8.88 14.89 -5.44
CA ASN A 165 -10.12 15.03 -4.70
C ASN A 165 -10.80 13.67 -4.65
N CYS A 166 -11.01 13.12 -3.46
CA CYS A 166 -11.93 12.01 -3.28
C CYS A 166 -13.34 12.59 -3.21
N ILE A 167 -14.12 12.36 -4.25
CA ILE A 167 -15.56 12.43 -4.15
C ILE A 167 -15.95 11.26 -3.26
N ASN A 168 -16.73 11.49 -2.18
CA ASN A 168 -17.20 10.47 -1.25
C ASN A 168 -17.77 9.27 -2.02
N PHE A 169 -16.95 8.29 -2.32
CA PHE A 169 -17.40 6.96 -2.71
C PHE A 169 -17.82 6.27 -1.41
N GLY A 170 -19.13 6.13 -1.20
CA GLY A 170 -19.66 5.38 -0.07
C GLY A 170 -19.18 3.92 -0.12
N TRP A 171 -18.06 3.64 0.49
CA TRP A 171 -17.45 2.30 0.58
C TRP A 171 -18.28 1.30 1.39
N SER A 172 -19.41 1.73 2.00
CA SER A 172 -20.32 0.85 2.74
C SER A 172 -20.92 -0.30 1.92
N SER A 173 -20.85 -0.24 0.60
CA SER A 173 -21.39 -1.27 -0.31
C SER A 173 -20.33 -2.23 -0.89
N LEU A 174 -19.05 -2.08 -0.52
CA LEU A 174 -17.93 -2.91 -1.01
C LEU A 174 -17.28 -3.79 0.07
N ARG A 175 -17.86 -3.82 1.29
CA ARG A 175 -17.47 -4.77 2.34
C ARG A 175 -18.22 -6.08 2.19
#